data_f4d8b30fab05cdbd596554c8fa2c9b9b
#
_entry.id   f4d8b30fab05cdbd596554c8fa2c9b9b
#
_cell.length_a   1.000
_cell.length_b   1.000
_cell.length_c   1.000
_cell.angle_alpha   90.00
_cell.angle_beta   90.00
_cell.angle_gamma   90.00
#
_symmetry.space_group_name_H-M   'P 1'
#
loop_
_entity.id
_entity.type
_entity.pdbx_description
1 polymer ?
#
loop_
_entity_poly.entity_id
_entity_poly.type
_entity_poly.pdbx_seq_one_letter_code
_entity_poly.pdbx_strand_id
1 'polypeptide(L)'
;MLTDIHSYLPISAQLATAGQPTAEQFGEIAQAGFTTVINLALPTSTNALPDERAVVEAQGMTYYPIPVDWEYPTLRDFQQFASALAAAADQKVFVHCALNMRVSAFVYVYRCLRGVPREAAAADLAKIWQPNETWQNFINAVLVE
;
A
#
# COMPACT_ATOMS: atom_id res chain seq x y z
N MET A 1 6.67 6.78 16.55
CA MET A 1 7.60 6.70 15.43
C MET A 1 7.00 5.83 14.33
N LEU A 2 7.38 6.06 13.10
CA LEU A 2 6.82 5.29 11.97
C LEU A 2 7.03 3.79 12.14
N THR A 3 8.14 3.40 12.74
CA THR A 3 8.45 1.98 12.98
C THR A 3 7.46 1.30 13.93
N ASP A 4 6.65 2.08 14.65
CA ASP A 4 5.63 1.52 15.54
C ASP A 4 4.34 1.18 14.79
N ILE A 5 4.20 1.62 13.54
CA ILE A 5 3.02 1.30 12.74
C ILE A 5 3.06 -0.19 12.40
N HIS A 6 1.90 -0.84 12.52
CA HIS A 6 1.78 -2.27 12.29
C HIS A 6 2.33 -2.66 10.91
N SER A 7 3.23 -3.63 10.87
CA SER A 7 3.84 -4.16 9.64
C SER A 7 4.47 -3.08 8.75
N TYR A 8 5.05 -2.06 9.37
CA TYR A 8 5.70 -0.97 8.63
C TYR A 8 6.90 -1.50 7.85
N LEU A 9 6.95 -1.14 6.56
CA LEU A 9 8.06 -1.52 5.68
C LEU A 9 8.33 -0.39 4.69
N PRO A 10 9.40 0.40 4.90
CA PRO A 10 9.79 1.40 3.92
C PRO A 10 10.39 0.71 2.69
N ILE A 11 10.05 1.20 1.51
CA ILE A 11 10.53 0.65 0.23
C ILE A 11 11.62 1.54 -0.35
N SER A 12 11.39 2.85 -0.34
CA SER A 12 12.34 3.83 -0.86
C SER A 12 12.16 5.13 -0.11
N ALA A 13 12.94 6.14 -0.48
CA ALA A 13 12.79 7.46 0.12
C ALA A 13 11.39 8.05 -0.14
N GLN A 14 10.73 7.64 -1.21
CA GLN A 14 9.45 8.19 -1.63
C GLN A 14 8.26 7.27 -1.36
N LEU A 15 8.48 6.04 -0.93
CA LEU A 15 7.40 5.05 -0.79
C LEU A 15 7.58 4.25 0.47
N ALA A 16 6.58 4.26 1.33
CA ALA A 16 6.53 3.41 2.52
C ALA A 16 5.21 2.66 2.55
N THR A 17 5.23 1.49 3.19
CA THR A 17 4.07 0.60 3.26
C THR A 17 3.82 0.18 4.70
N ALA A 18 2.59 -0.22 5.00
CA ALA A 18 2.25 -0.69 6.35
C ALA A 18 0.91 -1.40 6.38
N GLY A 19 0.57 -1.92 7.55
CA GLY A 19 -0.78 -2.27 7.92
C GLY A 19 -1.52 -1.02 8.36
N GLN A 20 -2.63 -1.18 9.08
CA GLN A 20 -3.52 -0.06 9.44
C GLN A 20 -2.87 0.87 10.47
N PRO A 21 -2.61 2.14 10.12
CA PRO A 21 -2.17 3.12 11.10
C PRO A 21 -3.32 3.58 12.01
N THR A 22 -2.98 4.06 13.19
CA THR A 22 -3.93 4.74 14.07
C THR A 22 -4.07 6.20 13.64
N ALA A 23 -5.07 6.89 14.20
CA ALA A 23 -5.25 8.31 13.92
C ALA A 23 -4.01 9.12 14.29
N GLU A 24 -3.40 8.81 15.43
CA GLU A 24 -2.18 9.49 15.87
C GLU A 24 -1.02 9.22 14.93
N GLN A 25 -0.92 8.01 14.43
CA GLN A 25 0.15 7.64 13.51
C GLN A 25 0.02 8.36 12.16
N PHE A 26 -1.18 8.71 11.73
CA PHE A 26 -1.33 9.53 10.53
C PHE A 26 -0.71 10.92 10.72
N GLY A 27 -0.77 11.45 11.95
CA GLY A 27 -0.04 12.69 12.26
C GLY A 27 1.46 12.53 12.11
N GLU A 28 2.01 11.39 12.57
CA GLU A 28 3.43 11.10 12.43
C GLU A 28 3.83 10.92 10.96
N ILE A 29 2.97 10.28 10.18
CA ILE A 29 3.18 10.09 8.74
C ILE A 29 3.29 11.45 8.05
N ALA A 30 2.37 12.36 8.36
CA ALA A 30 2.39 13.71 7.79
C ALA A 30 3.65 14.46 8.18
N GLN A 31 4.07 14.36 9.45
CA GLN A 31 5.27 15.02 9.94
C GLN A 31 6.54 14.47 9.27
N ALA A 32 6.52 13.23 8.84
CA ALA A 32 7.65 12.63 8.15
C ALA A 32 7.75 13.06 6.68
N GLY A 33 6.83 13.89 6.22
CA GLY A 33 6.87 14.46 4.86
C GLY A 33 6.02 13.76 3.83
N PHE A 34 5.23 12.76 4.24
CA PHE A 34 4.31 12.11 3.32
C PHE A 34 3.15 13.05 3.01
N THR A 35 2.75 13.10 1.74
CA THR A 35 1.67 14.00 1.29
C THR A 35 0.51 13.25 0.67
N THR A 36 0.66 11.94 0.45
CA THR A 36 -0.38 11.12 -0.14
C THR A 36 -0.48 9.79 0.61
N VAL A 37 -1.70 9.38 0.88
CA VAL A 37 -2.00 8.07 1.51
C VAL A 37 -2.90 7.29 0.57
N ILE A 38 -2.51 6.04 0.29
CA ILE A 38 -3.33 5.09 -0.49
C ILE A 38 -3.74 3.97 0.46
N ASN A 39 -5.04 3.68 0.53
CA ASN A 39 -5.58 2.64 1.39
C ASN A 39 -6.22 1.54 0.55
N LEU A 40 -5.65 0.34 0.59
CA LEU A 40 -6.17 -0.81 -0.15
C LEU A 40 -7.13 -1.67 0.68
N ALA A 41 -7.35 -1.34 1.95
CA ALA A 41 -8.22 -2.13 2.81
C ALA A 41 -9.70 -1.83 2.54
N LEU A 42 -10.55 -2.80 2.86
CA LEU A 42 -11.99 -2.58 2.83
C LEU A 42 -12.39 -1.79 4.08
N PRO A 43 -13.41 -0.93 3.98
CA PRO A 43 -13.89 -0.21 5.17
C PRO A 43 -14.50 -1.14 6.22
N THR A 44 -14.77 -2.39 5.85
CA THR A 44 -15.31 -3.41 6.76
C THR A 44 -14.22 -4.21 7.47
N SER A 45 -12.93 -3.92 7.22
CA SER A 45 -11.84 -4.61 7.93
C SER A 45 -11.98 -4.42 9.43
N THR A 46 -11.62 -5.47 10.19
CA THR A 46 -11.78 -5.43 11.65
C THR A 46 -10.98 -4.33 12.32
N ASN A 47 -9.84 -3.96 11.75
CA ASN A 47 -9.01 -2.89 12.31
C ASN A 47 -9.14 -1.57 11.54
N ALA A 48 -10.16 -1.43 10.70
CA ALA A 48 -10.35 -0.20 9.93
C ALA A 48 -10.56 1.00 10.85
N LEU A 49 -9.99 2.13 10.47
CA LEU A 49 -10.14 3.37 11.21
C LEU A 49 -11.42 4.09 10.76
N PRO A 50 -12.38 4.35 11.66
CA PRO A 50 -13.57 5.11 11.28
C PRO A 50 -13.19 6.49 10.76
N ASP A 51 -13.87 6.92 9.68
CA ASP A 51 -13.62 8.23 9.08
C ASP A 51 -12.15 8.48 8.72
N GLU A 52 -11.49 7.47 8.20
CA GLU A 52 -10.07 7.60 7.87
C GLU A 52 -9.80 8.75 6.91
N ARG A 53 -10.69 8.98 5.92
CA ARG A 53 -10.53 10.09 4.99
C ARG A 53 -10.41 11.42 5.74
N ALA A 54 -11.29 11.64 6.70
CA ALA A 54 -11.28 12.89 7.46
C ALA A 54 -9.99 13.03 8.27
N VAL A 55 -9.52 11.94 8.85
CA VAL A 55 -8.29 11.93 9.63
C VAL A 55 -7.10 12.28 8.75
N VAL A 56 -6.99 11.66 7.58
CA VAL A 56 -5.89 11.87 6.65
C VAL A 56 -5.92 13.30 6.09
N GLU A 57 -7.09 13.76 5.66
CA GLU A 57 -7.22 15.09 5.06
C GLU A 57 -7.00 16.19 6.09
N ALA A 58 -7.35 15.95 7.35
CA ALA A 58 -7.07 16.90 8.42
C ALA A 58 -5.57 17.12 8.63
N GLN A 59 -4.75 16.17 8.23
CA GLN A 59 -3.29 16.29 8.29
C GLN A 59 -2.71 16.94 7.03
N GLY A 60 -3.55 17.35 6.09
CA GLY A 60 -3.10 17.98 4.85
C GLY A 60 -2.68 17.01 3.77
N MET A 61 -2.96 15.73 3.92
CA MET A 61 -2.58 14.72 2.94
C MET A 61 -3.74 14.39 2.00
N THR A 62 -3.39 14.03 0.77
CA THR A 62 -4.37 13.53 -0.21
C THR A 62 -4.66 12.05 0.08
N TYR A 63 -5.92 11.64 -0.05
CA TYR A 63 -6.35 10.29 0.32
C TYR A 63 -6.98 9.56 -0.86
N TYR A 64 -6.44 8.38 -1.19
CA TYR A 64 -6.95 7.52 -2.27
C TYR A 64 -7.40 6.17 -1.67
N PRO A 65 -8.69 5.99 -1.38
CA PRO A 65 -9.19 4.67 -1.01
C PRO A 65 -9.41 3.84 -2.26
N ILE A 66 -8.77 2.68 -2.32
CA ILE A 66 -8.90 1.72 -3.41
C ILE A 66 -9.18 0.37 -2.75
N PRO A 67 -10.44 0.12 -2.32
CA PRO A 67 -10.74 -1.12 -1.60
C PRO A 67 -10.53 -2.34 -2.47
N VAL A 68 -9.61 -3.20 -2.04
CA VAL A 68 -9.27 -4.43 -2.75
C VAL A 68 -9.82 -5.61 -1.96
N ASP A 69 -10.70 -6.38 -2.59
CA ASP A 69 -11.26 -7.56 -1.95
C ASP A 69 -10.16 -8.59 -1.75
N TRP A 70 -10.07 -9.11 -0.53
CA TRP A 70 -9.03 -10.08 -0.17
C TRP A 70 -9.09 -11.33 -1.04
N GLU A 71 -10.30 -11.77 -1.40
CA GLU A 71 -10.50 -13.01 -2.16
C GLU A 71 -10.54 -12.79 -3.67
N TYR A 72 -10.69 -11.54 -4.12
CA TYR A 72 -10.87 -11.23 -5.54
C TYR A 72 -10.13 -9.96 -5.92
N PRO A 73 -8.77 -9.95 -5.81
CA PRO A 73 -8.01 -8.81 -6.33
C PRO A 73 -8.15 -8.76 -7.85
N THR A 74 -8.31 -7.55 -8.40
CA THR A 74 -8.55 -7.40 -9.84
C THR A 74 -7.48 -6.54 -10.50
N LEU A 75 -7.32 -6.73 -11.81
CA LEU A 75 -6.43 -5.88 -12.60
C LEU A 75 -6.87 -4.42 -12.51
N ARG A 76 -8.19 -4.16 -12.48
CA ARG A 76 -8.70 -2.80 -12.36
C ARG A 76 -8.25 -2.14 -11.05
N ASP A 77 -8.30 -2.89 -9.95
CA ASP A 77 -7.81 -2.39 -8.66
C ASP A 77 -6.35 -1.99 -8.78
N PHE A 78 -5.54 -2.86 -9.39
CA PHE A 78 -4.13 -2.59 -9.56
C PHE A 78 -3.89 -1.37 -10.46
N GLN A 79 -4.67 -1.23 -11.53
CA GLN A 79 -4.54 -0.07 -12.42
C GLN A 79 -4.87 1.23 -11.71
N GLN A 80 -5.87 1.22 -10.83
CA GLN A 80 -6.19 2.40 -10.02
C GLN A 80 -5.03 2.74 -9.07
N PHE A 81 -4.43 1.71 -8.47
CA PHE A 81 -3.27 1.89 -7.61
C PHE A 81 -2.09 2.50 -8.37
N ALA A 82 -1.78 1.94 -9.53
CA ALA A 82 -0.67 2.44 -10.36
C ALA A 82 -0.92 3.89 -10.80
N SER A 83 -2.17 4.22 -11.14
CA SER A 83 -2.53 5.59 -11.53
C SER A 83 -2.34 6.57 -10.37
N ALA A 84 -2.72 6.16 -9.15
CA ALA A 84 -2.55 7.01 -7.97
C ALA A 84 -1.07 7.25 -7.68
N LEU A 85 -0.22 6.22 -7.82
CA LEU A 85 1.22 6.37 -7.64
C LEU A 85 1.81 7.30 -8.71
N ALA A 86 1.37 7.16 -9.95
CA ALA A 86 1.85 8.02 -11.04
C ALA A 86 1.46 9.48 -10.79
N ALA A 87 0.25 9.72 -10.30
CA ALA A 87 -0.22 11.07 -10.01
C ALA A 87 0.59 11.72 -8.88
N ALA A 88 1.18 10.92 -8.00
CA ALA A 88 1.96 11.41 -6.87
C ALA A 88 3.46 11.17 -7.06
N ALA A 89 3.95 11.11 -8.30
CA ALA A 89 5.32 10.68 -8.62
C ALA A 89 6.40 11.50 -7.92
N ASP A 90 6.15 12.79 -7.69
CA ASP A 90 7.13 13.68 -7.07
C ASP A 90 6.95 13.82 -5.56
N GLN A 91 6.09 13.00 -4.97
CA GLN A 91 5.71 13.11 -3.57
C GLN A 91 6.10 11.85 -2.79
N LYS A 92 6.11 11.98 -1.47
CA LYS A 92 6.25 10.82 -0.61
C LYS A 92 4.86 10.21 -0.40
N VAL A 93 4.74 8.93 -0.73
CA VAL A 93 3.47 8.22 -0.69
C VAL A 93 3.51 7.14 0.37
N PHE A 94 2.48 7.10 1.19
CA PHE A 94 2.31 6.06 2.21
C PHE A 94 1.14 5.17 1.80
N VAL A 95 1.40 3.86 1.67
CA VAL A 95 0.40 2.89 1.22
C VAL A 95 0.13 1.90 2.33
N HIS A 96 -1.14 1.67 2.65
CA HIS A 96 -1.46 0.70 3.68
C HIS A 96 -2.70 -0.12 3.33
N CYS A 97 -2.87 -1.21 4.06
CA CYS A 97 -4.10 -1.97 4.11
C CYS A 97 -4.25 -2.43 5.57
N ALA A 98 -4.85 -3.59 5.84
CA ALA A 98 -4.99 -4.04 7.22
C ALA A 98 -3.68 -4.56 7.80
N LEU A 99 -2.95 -5.40 7.04
CA LEU A 99 -1.75 -6.10 7.52
C LEU A 99 -0.56 -6.01 6.55
N ASN A 100 -0.59 -5.09 5.62
CA ASN A 100 0.41 -4.92 4.56
C ASN A 100 0.44 -6.06 3.52
N MET A 101 -0.41 -7.05 3.62
CA MET A 101 -0.36 -8.20 2.68
C MET A 101 -0.76 -7.81 1.27
N ARG A 102 -1.92 -7.18 1.11
CA ARG A 102 -2.38 -6.71 -0.21
C ARG A 102 -1.45 -5.67 -0.78
N VAL A 103 -0.99 -4.75 0.07
CA VAL A 103 -0.06 -3.70 -0.33
C VAL A 103 1.24 -4.29 -0.84
N SER A 104 1.82 -5.21 -0.08
CA SER A 104 3.13 -5.78 -0.46
C SER A 104 3.05 -6.50 -1.80
N ALA A 105 1.93 -7.17 -2.08
CA ALA A 105 1.74 -7.84 -3.37
C ALA A 105 1.60 -6.83 -4.50
N PHE A 106 0.80 -5.78 -4.32
CA PHE A 106 0.63 -4.73 -5.32
C PHE A 106 1.95 -3.99 -5.57
N VAL A 107 2.68 -3.67 -4.51
CA VAL A 107 3.97 -2.98 -4.64
C VAL A 107 4.98 -3.87 -5.36
N TYR A 108 5.00 -5.18 -5.07
CA TYR A 108 5.86 -6.11 -5.79
C TYR A 108 5.59 -6.06 -7.28
N VAL A 109 4.33 -6.18 -7.69
CA VAL A 109 3.96 -6.15 -9.11
C VAL A 109 4.32 -4.80 -9.74
N TYR A 110 4.00 -3.72 -9.05
CA TYR A 110 4.30 -2.38 -9.55
C TYR A 110 5.80 -2.21 -9.82
N ARG A 111 6.63 -2.63 -8.87
CA ARG A 111 8.08 -2.49 -9.00
C ARG A 111 8.62 -3.35 -10.14
N CYS A 112 8.13 -4.58 -10.29
CA CYS A 112 8.52 -5.44 -11.39
C CYS A 112 8.20 -4.80 -12.74
N LEU A 113 7.01 -4.22 -12.87
CA LEU A 113 6.61 -3.57 -14.12
C LEU A 113 7.41 -2.30 -14.40
N ARG A 114 8.02 -1.70 -13.39
CA ARG A 114 8.85 -0.51 -13.53
C ARG A 114 10.33 -0.86 -13.71
N GLY A 115 10.66 -2.11 -13.87
CA GLY A 115 12.04 -2.52 -14.16
C GLY A 115 12.89 -2.83 -12.95
N VAL A 116 12.34 -2.84 -11.74
CA VAL A 116 13.09 -3.27 -10.56
C VAL A 116 13.37 -4.77 -10.69
N PRO A 117 14.59 -5.23 -10.42
CA PRO A 117 14.87 -6.66 -10.47
C PRO A 117 13.93 -7.46 -9.59
N ARG A 118 13.41 -8.56 -10.11
CA ARG A 118 12.44 -9.38 -9.38
C ARG A 118 12.97 -9.84 -8.03
N GLU A 119 14.25 -10.17 -7.95
CA GLU A 119 14.84 -10.61 -6.68
C GLU A 119 14.75 -9.53 -5.61
N ALA A 120 15.01 -8.27 -5.98
CA ALA A 120 14.95 -7.17 -5.04
C ALA A 120 13.51 -6.92 -4.58
N ALA A 121 12.57 -6.91 -5.53
CA ALA A 121 11.16 -6.71 -5.21
C ALA A 121 10.62 -7.87 -4.37
N ALA A 122 11.01 -9.11 -4.70
CA ALA A 122 10.56 -10.29 -3.96
C ALA A 122 11.10 -10.33 -2.54
N ALA A 123 12.31 -9.81 -2.31
CA ALA A 123 12.89 -9.78 -0.98
C ALA A 123 12.04 -8.95 -0.02
N ASP A 124 11.50 -7.82 -0.49
CA ASP A 124 10.63 -6.99 0.34
C ASP A 124 9.28 -7.65 0.57
N LEU A 125 8.70 -8.25 -0.46
CA LEU A 125 7.44 -9.00 -0.32
C LEU A 125 7.59 -10.10 0.74
N ALA A 126 8.69 -10.83 0.70
CA ALA A 126 8.93 -11.94 1.63
C ALA A 126 9.07 -11.48 3.08
N LYS A 127 9.39 -10.22 3.32
CA LYS A 127 9.44 -9.67 4.68
C LYS A 127 8.05 -9.58 5.30
N ILE A 128 7.01 -9.54 4.46
CA ILE A 128 5.63 -9.40 4.93
C ILE A 128 4.93 -10.77 4.97
N TRP A 129 4.96 -11.51 3.85
CA TRP A 129 4.28 -12.81 3.81
C TRP A 129 4.68 -13.60 2.57
N GLN A 130 4.28 -14.87 2.58
CA GLN A 130 4.31 -15.75 1.41
C GLN A 130 2.90 -15.69 0.82
N PRO A 131 2.68 -15.08 -0.34
CA PRO A 131 1.33 -14.95 -0.88
C PRO A 131 0.63 -16.31 -1.01
N ASN A 132 -0.66 -16.32 -0.67
CA ASN A 132 -1.47 -17.51 -0.82
C ASN A 132 -1.79 -17.75 -2.31
N GLU A 133 -2.51 -18.82 -2.59
CA GLU A 133 -2.80 -19.22 -3.98
C GLU A 133 -3.53 -18.11 -4.74
N THR A 134 -4.55 -17.51 -4.13
CA THR A 134 -5.32 -16.43 -4.75
C THR A 134 -4.42 -15.29 -5.18
N TRP A 135 -3.56 -14.84 -4.28
CA TRP A 135 -2.68 -13.70 -4.53
C TRP A 135 -1.52 -14.06 -5.43
N GLN A 136 -1.01 -15.28 -5.34
CA GLN A 136 0.03 -15.73 -6.26
C GLN A 136 -0.51 -15.80 -7.69
N ASN A 137 -1.75 -16.28 -7.86
CA ASN A 137 -2.39 -16.32 -9.17
C ASN A 137 -2.61 -14.91 -9.72
N PHE A 138 -3.00 -13.98 -8.87
CA PHE A 138 -3.16 -12.59 -9.27
C PHE A 138 -1.82 -12.00 -9.75
N ILE A 139 -0.76 -12.19 -8.96
CA ILE A 139 0.58 -11.70 -9.32
C ILE A 139 1.01 -12.27 -10.67
N ASN A 140 0.84 -13.58 -10.85
CA ASN A 140 1.23 -14.23 -12.09
C ASN A 140 0.43 -13.70 -13.28
N ALA A 141 -0.87 -13.46 -13.09
CA ALA A 141 -1.73 -12.97 -14.18
C ALA A 141 -1.34 -11.56 -14.62
N VAL A 142 -0.99 -10.69 -13.68
CA VAL A 142 -0.62 -9.31 -14.01
C VAL A 142 0.77 -9.25 -14.65
N LEU A 143 1.69 -10.09 -14.21
CA LEU A 143 3.06 -10.08 -14.71
C LEU A 143 3.25 -10.90 -16.00
N VAL A 144 2.24 -11.63 -16.42
CA VAL A 144 2.31 -12.37 -17.68
C VAL A 144 2.29 -11.41 -18.88
N GLU A 145 3.16 -11.66 -19.81
CA GLU A 145 3.28 -10.85 -21.02
C GLU A 145 2.48 -11.42 -22.18
#